data_d7e7dd7f64085c8242b11f1b5db1a3c2
#
_entry.id   d7e7dd7f64085c8242b11f1b5db1a3c2
#
_cell.length_a   1.000
_cell.length_b   1.000
_cell.length_c   1.000
_cell.angle_alpha   90.00
_cell.angle_beta   90.00
_cell.angle_gamma   90.00
#
_symmetry.space_group_name_H-M   'P 1'
#
loop_
_entity.id
_entity.type
_entity.pdbx_description
1 polymer ?
#
loop_
_entity_poly.entity_id
_entity_poly.type
_entity_poly.pdbx_seq_one_letter_code
_entity_poly.pdbx_strand_id
1 'polypeptide(L)'
;MHIRIGFDIAFECPQPTPMLMMLRVHPSIGDRMIQQDYLVSDPVVSIDTYLDGFGNLASRTVLPAGRTRIWTEGVVYDHGEPDVVAPEARILPVQELPEECLVYLLGSRYCETDHLGFVAWPLFGHLPENGSRVQAIVSYVHNHLTFSYPLARPTRTALEAHNERFGVCRDFAHLAIALCRAMNIPARYCTGYLGDIGVPYDPAPMDFSAWFEAYLDGRWYTFDARHNKPRIGRVVMARGRDATDVALTNSFGNATLVSFTVRTEEIEKPGLLDSQSPAEIDRPASGCAGDGSLGEGSLGAVHPVAGIA
;
A
#
# COMPACT_ATOMS: atom_id res chain seq x y z
N MET A 1 16.04 16.56 2.43
CA MET A 1 16.19 15.50 3.43
C MET A 1 16.44 14.15 2.77
N HIS A 2 16.94 13.19 3.48
CA HIS A 2 17.09 11.81 2.98
C HIS A 2 16.20 10.89 3.81
N ILE A 3 15.54 9.98 3.15
CA ILE A 3 14.66 9.01 3.78
C ILE A 3 15.22 7.61 3.50
N ARG A 4 15.57 6.90 4.56
CA ARG A 4 15.91 5.49 4.50
C ARG A 4 14.61 4.70 4.51
N ILE A 5 14.45 3.81 3.56
CA ILE A 5 13.33 2.90 3.42
C ILE A 5 13.83 1.46 3.39
N GLY A 6 13.01 0.54 3.83
CA GLY A 6 13.33 -0.88 3.74
C GLY A 6 12.27 -1.77 4.35
N PHE A 7 12.37 -3.04 4.04
CA PHE A 7 11.55 -4.07 4.66
C PHE A 7 12.35 -5.36 4.82
N ASP A 8 11.83 -6.22 5.68
CA ASP A 8 12.34 -7.57 5.93
C ASP A 8 11.15 -8.49 6.13
N ILE A 9 10.95 -9.42 5.20
CA ILE A 9 9.80 -10.33 5.17
C ILE A 9 10.32 -11.77 5.06
N ALA A 10 9.71 -12.70 5.80
CA ALA A 10 10.01 -14.12 5.61
C ALA A 10 8.74 -14.94 5.42
N PHE A 11 8.83 -15.90 4.52
CA PHE A 11 7.78 -16.86 4.22
C PHE A 11 8.24 -18.28 4.54
N GLU A 12 7.30 -19.11 4.98
CA GLU A 12 7.44 -20.56 5.07
C GLU A 12 6.56 -21.21 4.02
N CYS A 13 7.16 -21.99 3.11
CA CYS A 13 6.48 -22.67 2.02
C CYS A 13 6.63 -24.19 2.16
N PRO A 14 5.56 -25.00 2.15
CA PRO A 14 5.66 -26.45 2.23
C PRO A 14 6.20 -27.09 0.95
N GLN A 15 6.16 -26.37 -0.16
CA GLN A 15 6.64 -26.77 -1.48
C GLN A 15 7.07 -25.57 -2.29
N PRO A 16 7.79 -25.73 -3.41
CA PRO A 16 8.11 -24.59 -4.29
C PRO A 16 6.85 -23.83 -4.68
N THR A 17 6.83 -22.51 -4.38
CA THR A 17 5.63 -21.67 -4.52
C THR A 17 5.94 -20.43 -5.37
N PRO A 18 5.30 -20.27 -6.55
CA PRO A 18 5.41 -19.04 -7.32
C PRO A 18 4.82 -17.86 -6.56
N MET A 19 5.49 -16.70 -6.67
CA MET A 19 5.09 -15.47 -5.99
C MET A 19 5.27 -14.26 -6.89
N LEU A 20 4.28 -13.37 -6.92
CA LEU A 20 4.37 -12.02 -7.45
C LEU A 20 4.48 -11.03 -6.29
N MET A 21 5.28 -9.98 -6.47
CA MET A 21 5.56 -8.99 -5.44
C MET A 21 5.55 -7.57 -6.02
N MET A 22 4.91 -6.63 -5.31
CA MET A 22 4.90 -5.20 -5.57
C MET A 22 5.64 -4.48 -4.42
N LEU A 23 6.92 -4.82 -4.22
CA LEU A 23 7.71 -4.40 -3.06
C LEU A 23 8.82 -3.39 -3.41
N ARG A 24 8.97 -3.05 -4.70
CA ARG A 24 9.94 -2.08 -5.18
C ARG A 24 9.33 -0.68 -5.26
N VAL A 25 10.18 0.33 -5.07
CA VAL A 25 9.80 1.73 -5.27
C VAL A 25 9.34 1.97 -6.71
N HIS A 26 8.25 2.75 -6.88
CA HIS A 26 7.67 3.05 -8.18
C HIS A 26 8.65 3.85 -9.07
N PRO A 27 8.77 3.52 -10.37
CA PRO A 27 9.72 4.18 -11.28
C PRO A 27 9.59 5.71 -11.35
N SER A 28 8.40 6.27 -11.09
CA SER A 28 8.18 7.74 -11.12
C SER A 28 9.03 8.52 -10.13
N ILE A 29 9.66 7.87 -9.16
CA ILE A 29 10.57 8.50 -8.21
C ILE A 29 12.00 7.97 -8.32
N GLY A 30 12.30 7.24 -9.40
CA GLY A 30 13.63 6.65 -9.64
C GLY A 30 14.76 7.68 -9.63
N ASP A 31 14.54 8.86 -10.18
CA ASP A 31 15.53 9.97 -10.19
C ASP A 31 15.86 10.52 -8.80
N ARG A 32 15.02 10.26 -7.81
CA ARG A 32 15.23 10.64 -6.40
C ARG A 32 15.90 9.54 -5.57
N MET A 33 16.08 8.33 -6.13
CA MET A 33 16.76 7.23 -5.45
C MET A 33 18.27 7.49 -5.37
N ILE A 34 18.77 7.74 -4.17
CA ILE A 34 20.20 7.85 -3.88
C ILE A 34 20.84 6.46 -3.80
N GLN A 35 20.14 5.53 -3.16
CA GLN A 35 20.46 4.11 -3.10
C GLN A 35 19.26 3.30 -3.58
N GLN A 36 19.50 2.41 -4.54
CA GLN A 36 18.45 1.56 -5.12
C GLN A 36 17.99 0.48 -4.12
N ASP A 37 16.70 0.18 -4.16
CA ASP A 37 16.00 -0.77 -3.31
C ASP A 37 15.98 -2.19 -3.90
N TYR A 38 17.13 -2.72 -4.34
CA TYR A 38 17.19 -4.08 -4.88
C TYR A 38 16.77 -5.13 -3.87
N LEU A 39 15.94 -6.09 -4.33
CA LEU A 39 15.51 -7.20 -3.51
C LEU A 39 16.65 -8.20 -3.31
N VAL A 40 16.87 -8.59 -2.08
CA VAL A 40 17.83 -9.62 -1.67
C VAL A 40 17.06 -10.76 -1.02
N SER A 41 17.50 -12.00 -1.20
CA SER A 41 16.85 -13.17 -0.61
C SER A 41 17.82 -14.16 0.00
N ASP A 42 17.36 -14.88 1.02
CA ASP A 42 18.04 -16.02 1.65
C ASP A 42 17.01 -17.14 1.88
N PRO A 43 17.18 -18.32 1.26
CA PRO A 43 18.21 -18.67 0.26
C PRO A 43 18.12 -17.78 -1.00
N VAL A 44 19.22 -17.67 -1.72
CA VAL A 44 19.27 -16.90 -2.97
C VAL A 44 18.35 -17.54 -4.00
N VAL A 45 17.37 -16.76 -4.51
CA VAL A 45 16.45 -17.18 -5.58
C VAL A 45 16.53 -16.20 -6.76
N SER A 46 16.18 -16.68 -7.95
CA SER A 46 16.03 -15.79 -9.11
C SER A 46 14.79 -14.92 -8.93
N ILE A 47 14.96 -13.60 -9.07
CA ILE A 47 13.86 -12.62 -9.02
C ILE A 47 13.84 -11.86 -10.34
N ASP A 48 12.85 -12.12 -11.17
CA ASP A 48 12.62 -11.38 -12.41
C ASP A 48 11.79 -10.13 -12.13
N THR A 49 12.16 -9.02 -12.75
CA THR A 49 11.48 -7.74 -12.59
C THR A 49 10.91 -7.28 -13.92
N TYR A 50 9.68 -6.73 -13.92
CA TYR A 50 9.00 -6.20 -15.09
C TYR A 50 8.08 -5.03 -14.74
N LEU A 51 7.65 -4.26 -15.73
CA LEU A 51 6.61 -3.24 -15.55
C LEU A 51 5.24 -3.86 -15.79
N ASP A 52 4.31 -3.63 -14.87
CA ASP A 52 2.92 -4.04 -15.05
C ASP A 52 2.12 -3.05 -15.92
N GLY A 53 0.82 -3.31 -16.10
CA GLY A 53 -0.08 -2.45 -16.89
C GLY A 53 -0.35 -1.07 -16.28
N PHE A 54 0.03 -0.83 -15.02
CA PHE A 54 -0.09 0.45 -14.32
C PHE A 54 1.26 1.18 -14.18
N GLY A 55 2.34 0.62 -14.75
CA GLY A 55 3.69 1.17 -14.67
C GLY A 55 4.42 0.89 -13.36
N ASN A 56 3.93 -0.04 -12.56
CA ASN A 56 4.60 -0.47 -11.33
C ASN A 56 5.75 -1.43 -11.62
N LEU A 57 6.77 -1.41 -10.78
CA LEU A 57 7.88 -2.35 -10.85
C LEU A 57 7.53 -3.64 -10.11
N ALA A 58 6.96 -4.59 -10.84
CA ALA A 58 6.57 -5.89 -10.32
C ALA A 58 7.75 -6.86 -10.34
N SER A 59 7.80 -7.75 -9.36
CA SER A 59 8.79 -8.83 -9.27
C SER A 59 8.10 -10.18 -9.22
N ARG A 60 8.71 -11.20 -9.84
CA ARG A 60 8.23 -12.58 -9.75
C ARG A 60 9.38 -13.52 -9.40
N THR A 61 9.06 -14.54 -8.63
CA THR A 61 10.02 -15.57 -8.21
C THR A 61 9.30 -16.89 -7.93
N VAL A 62 10.07 -17.94 -7.68
CA VAL A 62 9.58 -19.20 -7.10
C VAL A 62 10.34 -19.41 -5.79
N LEU A 63 9.64 -19.28 -4.67
CA LEU A 63 10.21 -19.57 -3.36
C LEU A 63 10.37 -21.09 -3.21
N PRO A 64 11.55 -21.61 -2.76
CA PRO A 64 11.72 -23.03 -2.50
C PRO A 64 10.87 -23.50 -1.30
N ALA A 65 10.76 -24.81 -1.12
CA ALA A 65 10.24 -25.38 0.12
C ALA A 65 11.12 -24.97 1.30
N GLY A 66 10.47 -24.67 2.44
CA GLY A 66 11.12 -24.16 3.65
C GLY A 66 11.03 -22.65 3.77
N ARG A 67 11.87 -22.07 4.61
CA ARG A 67 11.88 -20.65 4.92
C ARG A 67 12.69 -19.86 3.89
N THR A 68 12.09 -18.81 3.37
CA THR A 68 12.77 -17.81 2.52
C THR A 68 12.56 -16.42 3.12
N ARG A 69 13.65 -15.68 3.33
CA ARG A 69 13.67 -14.28 3.72
C ARG A 69 13.90 -13.42 2.49
N ILE A 70 13.18 -12.31 2.38
CA ILE A 70 13.33 -11.30 1.31
C ILE A 70 13.40 -9.94 1.99
N TRP A 71 14.40 -9.12 1.65
CA TRP A 71 14.57 -7.80 2.21
C TRP A 71 15.11 -6.82 1.20
N THR A 72 14.99 -5.56 1.52
CA THR A 72 15.64 -4.48 0.80
C THR A 72 15.95 -3.33 1.73
N GLU A 73 16.89 -2.49 1.30
CA GLU A 73 17.16 -1.20 1.89
C GLU A 73 17.49 -0.20 0.78
N GLY A 74 16.89 0.98 0.83
CA GLY A 74 17.10 2.05 -0.12
C GLY A 74 17.15 3.41 0.56
N VAL A 75 17.63 4.43 -0.16
CA VAL A 75 17.64 5.82 0.30
C VAL A 75 17.04 6.70 -0.80
N VAL A 76 16.03 7.48 -0.42
CA VAL A 76 15.33 8.42 -1.30
C VAL A 76 15.66 9.84 -0.88
N TYR A 77 15.95 10.71 -1.85
CA TYR A 77 15.95 12.15 -1.62
C TYR A 77 14.51 12.68 -1.64
N ASP A 78 14.15 13.46 -0.64
CA ASP A 78 12.87 14.14 -0.54
C ASP A 78 13.06 15.63 -0.28
N HIS A 79 12.19 16.46 -0.85
CA HIS A 79 12.28 17.92 -0.69
C HIS A 79 11.88 18.40 0.71
N GLY A 80 11.23 17.53 1.50
CA GLY A 80 10.74 17.86 2.84
C GLY A 80 9.44 18.68 2.83
N GLU A 81 8.78 18.76 1.68
CA GLU A 81 7.53 19.48 1.54
C GLU A 81 6.35 18.57 1.84
N PRO A 82 5.29 19.08 2.49
CA PRO A 82 4.07 18.31 2.70
C PRO A 82 3.30 18.08 1.39
N ASP A 83 2.39 17.10 1.39
CA ASP A 83 1.44 16.87 0.29
C ASP A 83 0.78 18.17 -0.15
N VAL A 84 0.69 18.39 -1.47
CA VAL A 84 0.14 19.63 -2.04
C VAL A 84 -1.36 19.72 -1.80
N VAL A 85 -1.81 20.78 -1.15
CA VAL A 85 -3.23 21.09 -0.94
C VAL A 85 -3.71 22.03 -2.05
N ALA A 86 -4.74 21.63 -2.81
CA ALA A 86 -5.27 22.38 -3.93
C ALA A 86 -6.83 22.39 -3.92
N PRO A 87 -7.45 23.14 -3.01
CA PRO A 87 -8.91 23.15 -2.86
C PRO A 87 -9.63 23.68 -4.11
N GLU A 88 -8.97 24.56 -4.88
CA GLU A 88 -9.55 25.18 -6.08
C GLU A 88 -9.25 24.43 -7.38
N ALA A 89 -8.44 23.34 -7.34
CA ALA A 89 -8.16 22.53 -8.52
C ALA A 89 -9.47 21.90 -9.05
N ARG A 90 -9.78 22.14 -10.33
CA ARG A 90 -11.08 21.77 -10.93
C ARG A 90 -11.22 20.26 -11.11
N ILE A 91 -12.40 19.74 -10.87
CA ILE A 91 -12.84 18.44 -11.36
C ILE A 91 -13.15 18.62 -12.85
N LEU A 92 -12.44 17.87 -13.71
CA LEU A 92 -12.67 17.93 -15.15
C LEU A 92 -13.89 17.08 -15.53
N PRO A 93 -14.71 17.54 -16.49
CA PRO A 93 -15.76 16.71 -17.09
C PRO A 93 -15.16 15.44 -17.71
N VAL A 94 -15.91 14.34 -17.68
CA VAL A 94 -15.41 13.02 -18.12
C VAL A 94 -14.87 13.05 -19.56
N GLN A 95 -15.49 13.80 -20.45
CA GLN A 95 -15.06 13.95 -21.86
C GLN A 95 -13.76 14.76 -22.05
N GLU A 96 -13.29 15.45 -21.01
CA GLU A 96 -12.04 16.21 -21.02
C GLU A 96 -10.88 15.47 -20.34
N LEU A 97 -11.16 14.29 -19.76
CA LEU A 97 -10.17 13.49 -19.08
C LEU A 97 -9.23 12.78 -20.08
N PRO A 98 -7.92 12.71 -19.79
CA PRO A 98 -7.00 11.84 -20.53
C PRO A 98 -7.44 10.37 -20.49
N GLU A 99 -7.19 9.63 -21.56
CA GLU A 99 -7.62 8.23 -21.70
C GLU A 99 -7.06 7.34 -20.58
N GLU A 100 -5.83 7.59 -20.14
CA GLU A 100 -5.18 6.87 -19.04
C GLU A 100 -5.85 7.08 -17.67
N CYS A 101 -6.68 8.13 -17.52
CA CYS A 101 -7.45 8.38 -16.31
C CYS A 101 -8.78 7.64 -16.26
N LEU A 102 -9.33 7.21 -17.41
CA LEU A 102 -10.69 6.67 -17.50
C LEU A 102 -10.85 5.35 -16.73
N VAL A 103 -9.81 4.52 -16.67
CA VAL A 103 -9.82 3.27 -15.89
C VAL A 103 -10.04 3.52 -14.40
N TYR A 104 -9.68 4.69 -13.91
CA TYR A 104 -9.81 5.11 -12.51
C TYR A 104 -11.16 5.77 -12.17
N LEU A 105 -12.11 5.78 -13.11
CA LEU A 105 -13.53 6.10 -12.88
C LEU A 105 -14.36 4.84 -12.60
N LEU A 106 -13.86 3.67 -13.01
CA LEU A 106 -14.61 2.42 -12.98
C LEU A 106 -14.52 1.74 -11.61
N GLY A 107 -15.57 0.98 -11.27
CA GLY A 107 -15.54 0.08 -10.13
C GLY A 107 -14.44 -0.98 -10.25
N SER A 108 -13.97 -1.47 -9.12
CA SER A 108 -12.94 -2.50 -9.02
C SER A 108 -13.21 -3.44 -7.86
N ARG A 109 -12.36 -4.46 -7.63
CA ARG A 109 -12.63 -5.53 -6.66
C ARG A 109 -13.04 -5.03 -5.27
N TYR A 110 -12.39 -3.99 -4.77
CA TYR A 110 -12.65 -3.43 -3.44
C TYR A 110 -13.37 -2.09 -3.47
N CYS A 111 -13.50 -1.45 -4.63
CA CYS A 111 -14.16 -0.16 -4.80
C CYS A 111 -15.44 -0.34 -5.61
N GLU A 112 -16.54 -0.69 -4.93
CA GLU A 112 -17.89 -0.93 -5.50
C GLU A 112 -18.58 0.41 -5.76
N THR A 113 -18.10 1.13 -6.76
CA THR A 113 -18.51 2.50 -7.10
C THR A 113 -20.01 2.58 -7.38
N ASP A 114 -20.57 1.58 -8.03
CA ASP A 114 -21.99 1.45 -8.36
C ASP A 114 -22.88 1.32 -7.11
N HIS A 115 -22.35 0.77 -6.03
CA HIS A 115 -23.07 0.59 -4.76
C HIS A 115 -22.95 1.81 -3.82
N LEU A 116 -22.17 2.84 -4.14
CA LEU A 116 -21.94 4.00 -3.25
C LEU A 116 -22.48 5.33 -3.80
N GLY A 117 -23.07 5.33 -4.99
CA GLY A 117 -23.66 6.53 -5.58
C GLY A 117 -24.77 7.14 -4.71
N PHE A 118 -25.59 6.32 -4.06
CA PHE A 118 -26.65 6.78 -3.16
C PHE A 118 -26.12 7.43 -1.86
N VAL A 119 -24.86 7.15 -1.50
CA VAL A 119 -24.16 7.83 -0.39
C VAL A 119 -23.49 9.11 -0.89
N ALA A 120 -22.76 9.04 -2.03
CA ALA A 120 -21.93 10.12 -2.52
C ALA A 120 -22.74 11.33 -2.96
N TRP A 121 -23.75 11.16 -3.80
CA TRP A 121 -24.50 12.28 -4.37
C TRP A 121 -25.27 13.12 -3.35
N PRO A 122 -26.02 12.57 -2.38
CA PRO A 122 -26.67 13.38 -1.35
C PRO A 122 -25.69 14.15 -0.47
N LEU A 123 -24.51 13.56 -0.18
CA LEU A 123 -23.52 14.19 0.71
C LEU A 123 -22.67 15.25 0.00
N PHE A 124 -22.29 15.03 -1.25
CA PHE A 124 -21.26 15.84 -1.91
C PHE A 124 -21.71 16.52 -3.20
N GLY A 125 -22.86 16.14 -3.79
CA GLY A 125 -23.31 16.64 -5.07
C GLY A 125 -23.60 18.16 -5.12
N HIS A 126 -23.91 18.75 -3.97
CA HIS A 126 -24.16 20.19 -3.83
C HIS A 126 -22.88 21.02 -3.63
N LEU A 127 -21.71 20.38 -3.42
CA LEU A 127 -20.44 21.07 -3.22
C LEU A 127 -19.83 21.52 -4.57
N PRO A 128 -18.93 22.52 -4.58
CA PRO A 128 -18.22 22.94 -5.79
C PRO A 128 -17.48 21.79 -6.47
N GLU A 129 -17.36 21.86 -7.81
CA GLU A 129 -16.64 20.84 -8.61
C GLU A 129 -15.14 21.11 -8.64
N ASN A 130 -14.53 21.02 -7.46
CA ASN A 130 -13.10 21.26 -7.27
C ASN A 130 -12.51 20.38 -6.14
N GLY A 131 -11.25 20.60 -5.80
CA GLY A 131 -10.52 19.84 -4.78
C GLY A 131 -11.15 19.88 -3.39
N SER A 132 -11.97 20.93 -3.08
CA SER A 132 -12.68 21.00 -1.80
C SER A 132 -13.74 19.90 -1.67
N ARG A 133 -14.37 19.46 -2.80
CA ARG A 133 -15.26 18.29 -2.80
C ARG A 133 -14.51 16.99 -2.44
N VAL A 134 -13.31 16.79 -2.99
CA VAL A 134 -12.47 15.63 -2.63
C VAL A 134 -12.08 15.70 -1.16
N GLN A 135 -11.70 16.88 -0.66
CA GLN A 135 -11.37 17.06 0.76
C GLN A 135 -12.58 16.81 1.66
N ALA A 136 -13.79 17.16 1.24
CA ALA A 136 -15.02 16.82 1.98
C ALA A 136 -15.25 15.30 2.04
N ILE A 137 -14.99 14.58 0.95
CA ILE A 137 -15.03 13.10 0.92
C ILE A 137 -13.99 12.53 1.90
N VAL A 138 -12.75 13.01 1.85
CA VAL A 138 -11.68 12.61 2.78
C VAL A 138 -12.09 12.81 4.24
N SER A 139 -12.62 14.00 4.56
CA SER A 139 -13.06 14.34 5.91
C SER A 139 -14.26 13.48 6.36
N TYR A 140 -15.17 13.19 5.45
CA TYR A 140 -16.28 12.26 5.73
C TYR A 140 -15.75 10.87 6.07
N VAL A 141 -14.88 10.28 5.24
CA VAL A 141 -14.34 8.94 5.48
C VAL A 141 -13.54 8.89 6.78
N HIS A 142 -12.72 9.90 7.03
CA HIS A 142 -11.94 10.04 8.27
C HIS A 142 -12.80 9.97 9.53
N ASN A 143 -13.94 10.69 9.53
CA ASN A 143 -14.84 10.75 10.66
C ASN A 143 -15.82 9.56 10.73
N HIS A 144 -16.05 8.88 9.59
CA HIS A 144 -16.99 7.77 9.49
C HIS A 144 -16.39 6.45 9.93
N LEU A 145 -15.09 6.23 9.67
CA LEU A 145 -14.39 5.00 10.01
C LEU A 145 -13.53 5.15 11.26
N THR A 146 -13.56 4.13 12.11
CA THR A 146 -12.61 3.98 13.21
C THR A 146 -11.45 3.09 12.78
N PHE A 147 -10.22 3.56 12.96
CA PHE A 147 -9.03 2.76 12.63
C PHE A 147 -8.85 1.63 13.65
N SER A 148 -8.69 0.37 13.17
CA SER A 148 -8.56 -0.81 14.03
C SER A 148 -7.81 -1.95 13.35
N TYR A 149 -6.56 -2.21 13.73
CA TYR A 149 -5.81 -3.39 13.29
C TYR A 149 -6.45 -4.71 13.73
N PRO A 150 -6.95 -4.89 14.98
CA PRO A 150 -7.58 -6.15 15.39
C PRO A 150 -8.80 -6.55 14.56
N LEU A 151 -9.43 -5.59 13.88
CA LEU A 151 -10.57 -5.82 13.00
C LEU A 151 -10.19 -5.81 11.53
N ALA A 152 -8.90 -5.86 11.20
CA ALA A 152 -8.42 -5.95 9.82
C ALA A 152 -8.93 -7.22 9.14
N ARG A 153 -9.42 -7.06 7.90
CA ARG A 153 -9.93 -8.16 7.08
C ARG A 153 -9.52 -7.95 5.62
N PRO A 154 -8.73 -8.86 5.02
CA PRO A 154 -8.21 -8.66 3.66
C PRO A 154 -9.30 -8.62 2.58
N THR A 155 -10.48 -9.14 2.86
CA THR A 155 -11.62 -9.18 1.92
C THR A 155 -12.56 -7.99 2.00
N ARG A 156 -12.37 -7.06 2.99
CA ARG A 156 -13.31 -5.94 3.19
C ARG A 156 -13.32 -5.02 1.97
N THR A 157 -14.53 -4.75 1.47
CA THR A 157 -14.79 -3.82 0.37
C THR A 157 -15.12 -2.43 0.90
N ALA A 158 -15.18 -1.44 0.00
CA ALA A 158 -15.55 -0.07 0.35
C ALA A 158 -16.96 0.02 0.94
N LEU A 159 -17.93 -0.72 0.37
CA LEU A 159 -19.30 -0.78 0.89
C LEU A 159 -19.36 -1.42 2.28
N GLU A 160 -18.62 -2.52 2.49
CA GLU A 160 -18.53 -3.17 3.80
C GLU A 160 -17.88 -2.25 4.84
N ALA A 161 -16.79 -1.55 4.48
CA ALA A 161 -16.15 -0.57 5.36
C ALA A 161 -17.11 0.56 5.74
N HIS A 162 -17.88 1.08 4.76
CA HIS A 162 -18.92 2.09 5.03
C HIS A 162 -19.96 1.59 6.03
N ASN A 163 -20.44 0.36 5.88
CA ASN A 163 -21.49 -0.19 6.75
C ASN A 163 -20.97 -0.56 8.14
N GLU A 164 -19.76 -1.14 8.21
CA GLU A 164 -19.13 -1.62 9.44
C GLU A 164 -18.51 -0.48 10.27
N ARG A 165 -18.15 0.65 9.65
CA ARG A 165 -17.57 1.86 10.28
C ARG A 165 -16.21 1.66 10.96
N PHE A 166 -15.43 0.69 10.52
CA PHE A 166 -14.05 0.51 10.96
C PHE A 166 -13.21 -0.10 9.82
N GLY A 167 -11.90 0.06 9.91
CA GLY A 167 -10.99 -0.46 8.92
C GLY A 167 -9.53 -0.11 9.21
N VAL A 168 -8.65 -0.52 8.31
CA VAL A 168 -7.23 -0.12 8.28
C VAL A 168 -7.00 0.88 7.13
N CYS A 169 -5.78 1.40 6.97
CA CYS A 169 -5.46 2.43 5.97
C CYS A 169 -5.99 2.11 4.56
N ARG A 170 -5.91 0.83 4.14
CA ARG A 170 -6.46 0.33 2.89
C ARG A 170 -7.97 0.57 2.78
N ASP A 171 -8.72 0.29 3.83
CA ASP A 171 -10.19 0.42 3.83
C ASP A 171 -10.62 1.89 3.76
N PHE A 172 -9.89 2.79 4.43
CA PHE A 172 -10.06 4.25 4.31
C PHE A 172 -9.82 4.73 2.88
N ALA A 173 -8.73 4.27 2.26
CA ALA A 173 -8.42 4.62 0.87
C ALA A 173 -9.50 4.09 -0.10
N HIS A 174 -9.91 2.82 0.02
CA HIS A 174 -10.93 2.23 -0.83
C HIS A 174 -12.27 2.95 -0.75
N LEU A 175 -12.74 3.30 0.45
CA LEU A 175 -13.99 4.02 0.60
C LEU A 175 -13.90 5.43 -0.01
N ALA A 176 -12.80 6.15 0.22
CA ALA A 176 -12.61 7.47 -0.39
C ALA A 176 -12.54 7.40 -1.93
N ILE A 177 -11.82 6.42 -2.48
CA ILE A 177 -11.74 6.17 -3.92
C ILE A 177 -13.12 5.87 -4.51
N ALA A 178 -13.88 4.96 -3.90
CA ALA A 178 -15.19 4.58 -4.41
C ALA A 178 -16.18 5.77 -4.39
N LEU A 179 -16.14 6.61 -3.35
CA LEU A 179 -16.94 7.84 -3.27
C LEU A 179 -16.51 8.89 -4.31
N CYS A 180 -15.20 9.07 -4.54
CA CYS A 180 -14.68 9.95 -5.59
C CYS A 180 -15.16 9.48 -6.97
N ARG A 181 -15.01 8.21 -7.30
CA ARG A 181 -15.43 7.63 -8.58
C ARG A 181 -16.95 7.72 -8.79
N ALA A 182 -17.75 7.51 -7.73
CA ALA A 182 -19.19 7.71 -7.77
C ALA A 182 -19.60 9.17 -8.09
N MET A 183 -18.68 10.13 -7.87
CA MET A 183 -18.82 11.55 -8.22
C MET A 183 -18.11 11.91 -9.53
N ASN A 184 -17.76 10.93 -10.37
CA ASN A 184 -17.03 11.10 -11.62
C ASN A 184 -15.63 11.73 -11.47
N ILE A 185 -14.99 11.52 -10.33
CA ILE A 185 -13.62 11.98 -10.06
C ILE A 185 -12.68 10.77 -10.21
N PRO A 186 -11.73 10.79 -11.17
CA PRO A 186 -10.77 9.71 -11.27
C PRO A 186 -9.94 9.63 -9.99
N ALA A 187 -9.89 8.45 -9.38
CA ALA A 187 -9.15 8.23 -8.15
C ALA A 187 -8.42 6.88 -8.22
N ARG A 188 -7.13 6.87 -7.86
CA ARG A 188 -6.29 5.67 -7.86
C ARG A 188 -5.70 5.38 -6.50
N TYR A 189 -5.61 4.11 -6.19
CA TYR A 189 -5.02 3.60 -4.97
C TYR A 189 -3.50 3.66 -5.06
N CYS A 190 -2.88 4.01 -3.94
CA CYS A 190 -1.44 4.05 -3.77
C CYS A 190 -1.03 3.26 -2.52
N THR A 191 0.05 2.50 -2.62
CA THR A 191 0.72 1.89 -1.47
C THR A 191 2.19 2.25 -1.46
N GLY A 192 2.80 2.29 -0.27
CA GLY A 192 4.21 2.62 -0.12
C GLY A 192 4.62 2.90 1.31
N TYR A 193 5.79 3.51 1.45
CA TYR A 193 6.35 3.89 2.74
C TYR A 193 5.82 5.26 3.18
N LEU A 194 5.52 5.37 4.46
CA LEU A 194 5.18 6.63 5.12
C LEU A 194 5.64 6.58 6.58
N GLY A 195 6.75 7.24 6.87
CA GLY A 195 7.31 7.33 8.23
C GLY A 195 6.73 8.48 9.05
N ASP A 196 7.13 8.55 10.31
CA ASP A 196 6.73 9.63 11.23
C ASP A 196 7.59 10.89 11.05
N ILE A 197 7.62 11.38 9.80
CA ILE A 197 8.36 12.58 9.43
C ILE A 197 7.46 13.80 9.57
N GLY A 198 7.90 14.79 10.34
CA GLY A 198 7.12 16.01 10.60
C GLY A 198 5.87 15.80 11.47
N VAL A 199 5.73 14.65 12.11
CA VAL A 199 4.65 14.30 13.04
C VAL A 199 5.22 13.65 14.30
N PRO A 200 4.46 13.58 15.41
CA PRO A 200 4.90 12.84 16.60
C PRO A 200 5.17 11.36 16.26
N TYR A 201 6.23 10.84 16.88
CA TYR A 201 6.60 9.43 16.76
C TYR A 201 5.52 8.51 17.30
N ASP A 202 5.16 7.46 16.54
CA ASP A 202 4.27 6.39 16.97
C ASP A 202 5.12 5.14 17.30
N PRO A 203 5.09 4.64 18.55
CA PRO A 203 5.84 3.44 18.94
C PRO A 203 5.28 2.13 18.38
N ALA A 204 4.11 2.15 17.71
CA ALA A 204 3.56 0.96 17.09
C ALA A 204 4.50 0.44 15.96
N PRO A 205 4.54 -0.89 15.72
CA PRO A 205 5.30 -1.42 14.60
C PRO A 205 4.91 -0.75 13.27
N MET A 206 5.92 -0.31 12.52
CA MET A 206 5.72 0.33 11.24
C MET A 206 5.23 -0.68 10.19
N ASP A 207 4.33 -0.24 9.32
CA ASP A 207 3.77 -1.01 8.21
C ASP A 207 3.85 -0.17 6.91
N PHE A 208 3.64 -0.80 5.77
CA PHE A 208 3.34 -0.06 4.55
C PHE A 208 2.03 0.70 4.72
N SER A 209 1.97 1.87 4.13
CA SER A 209 0.78 2.72 4.18
C SER A 209 0.00 2.69 2.88
N ALA A 210 -1.30 2.94 3.00
CA ALA A 210 -2.18 3.14 1.86
C ALA A 210 -2.77 4.55 1.89
N TRP A 211 -2.86 5.16 0.72
CA TRP A 211 -3.50 6.44 0.45
C TRP A 211 -4.09 6.43 -0.97
N PHE A 212 -4.57 7.55 -1.45
CA PHE A 212 -5.03 7.63 -2.83
C PHE A 212 -4.63 8.95 -3.49
N GLU A 213 -4.70 8.97 -4.80
CA GLU A 213 -4.53 10.17 -5.61
C GLU A 213 -5.82 10.41 -6.40
N ALA A 214 -6.27 11.67 -6.48
CA ALA A 214 -7.38 12.11 -7.33
C ALA A 214 -6.85 13.00 -8.46
N TYR A 215 -7.40 12.83 -9.67
CA TYR A 215 -7.02 13.62 -10.84
C TYR A 215 -7.86 14.88 -10.91
N LEU A 216 -7.21 16.02 -10.77
CA LEU A 216 -7.82 17.33 -10.76
C LEU A 216 -6.97 18.28 -11.61
N ASP A 217 -7.61 19.11 -12.41
CA ASP A 217 -6.98 20.19 -13.17
C ASP A 217 -5.71 19.77 -13.95
N GLY A 218 -5.75 18.57 -14.55
CA GLY A 218 -4.66 18.04 -15.39
C GLY A 218 -3.54 17.29 -14.66
N ARG A 219 -3.65 17.03 -13.35
CA ARG A 219 -2.63 16.27 -12.60
C ARG A 219 -3.21 15.49 -11.43
N TRP A 220 -2.43 14.55 -10.92
CA TRP A 220 -2.75 13.78 -9.73
C TRP A 220 -2.35 14.53 -8.46
N TYR A 221 -3.28 14.59 -7.50
CA TYR A 221 -3.07 15.13 -6.15
C TYR A 221 -3.25 14.05 -5.12
N THR A 222 -2.36 14.03 -4.12
CA THR A 222 -2.37 13.07 -3.01
C THR A 222 -3.40 13.44 -1.96
N PHE A 223 -4.16 12.43 -1.51
CA PHE A 223 -5.11 12.53 -0.40
C PHE A 223 -4.99 11.31 0.51
N ASP A 224 -5.26 11.52 1.81
CA ASP A 224 -5.15 10.47 2.81
C ASP A 224 -6.32 10.54 3.80
N ALA A 225 -7.28 9.64 3.62
CA ALA A 225 -8.48 9.61 4.47
C ALA A 225 -8.21 9.07 5.88
N ARG A 226 -7.14 8.29 6.10
CA ARG A 226 -6.77 7.84 7.44
C ARG A 226 -6.25 8.99 8.29
N HIS A 227 -5.32 9.78 7.78
CA HIS A 227 -4.68 10.86 8.53
C HIS A 227 -5.41 12.20 8.42
N ASN A 228 -6.09 12.44 7.31
CA ASN A 228 -6.82 13.67 6.96
C ASN A 228 -5.96 14.95 7.14
N LYS A 229 -4.69 14.84 6.80
CA LYS A 229 -3.73 15.95 6.83
C LYS A 229 -2.60 15.69 5.84
N PRO A 230 -1.99 16.76 5.28
CA PRO A 230 -0.79 16.62 4.47
C PRO A 230 0.34 15.97 5.27
N ARG A 231 1.08 15.08 4.65
CA ARG A 231 2.23 14.39 5.24
C ARG A 231 3.48 14.67 4.40
N ILE A 232 4.64 14.48 5.00
CA ILE A 232 5.96 14.61 4.38
C ILE A 232 6.52 13.21 4.16
N GLY A 233 7.29 13.01 3.09
CA GLY A 233 8.11 11.83 2.91
C GLY A 233 7.34 10.58 2.46
N ARG A 234 6.30 10.72 1.65
CA ARG A 234 5.66 9.57 0.99
C ARG A 234 6.56 9.00 -0.10
N VAL A 235 6.84 7.72 0.02
CA VAL A 235 7.59 6.97 -1.00
C VAL A 235 6.68 5.93 -1.61
N VAL A 236 6.12 6.23 -2.78
CA VAL A 236 5.18 5.33 -3.47
C VAL A 236 5.90 4.11 -4.01
N MET A 237 5.31 2.93 -3.80
CA MET A 237 5.75 1.64 -4.34
C MET A 237 4.90 1.25 -5.54
N ALA A 238 3.58 1.31 -5.41
CA ALA A 238 2.69 0.93 -6.50
C ALA A 238 1.41 1.77 -6.53
N ARG A 239 0.83 1.87 -7.73
CA ARG A 239 -0.45 2.50 -8.03
C ARG A 239 -1.35 1.53 -8.78
N GLY A 240 -2.66 1.59 -8.50
CA GLY A 240 -3.65 0.74 -9.16
C GLY A 240 -5.07 1.22 -8.93
N ARG A 241 -6.05 0.45 -9.36
CA ARG A 241 -7.46 0.77 -9.13
C ARG A 241 -7.85 0.58 -7.67
N ASP A 242 -7.32 -0.49 -7.06
CA ASP A 242 -7.46 -0.81 -5.64
C ASP A 242 -6.32 -1.76 -5.21
N ALA A 243 -6.36 -2.28 -4.00
CA ALA A 243 -5.31 -3.14 -3.45
C ALA A 243 -5.11 -4.47 -4.22
N THR A 244 -6.06 -4.89 -5.06
CA THR A 244 -5.88 -6.10 -5.90
C THR A 244 -4.79 -5.90 -6.94
N ASP A 245 -4.73 -4.72 -7.57
CA ASP A 245 -3.75 -4.41 -8.60
C ASP A 245 -2.33 -4.21 -8.01
N VAL A 246 -2.24 -3.89 -6.72
CA VAL A 246 -0.98 -3.53 -6.04
C VAL A 246 -0.70 -4.37 -4.79
N ALA A 247 -1.22 -5.58 -4.74
CA ALA A 247 -0.96 -6.47 -3.61
C ALA A 247 0.54 -6.64 -3.39
N LEU A 248 0.99 -6.41 -2.15
CA LEU A 248 2.41 -6.50 -1.79
C LEU A 248 3.00 -7.85 -2.17
N THR A 249 2.25 -8.92 -1.93
CA THR A 249 2.61 -10.27 -2.34
C THR A 249 1.38 -11.07 -2.76
N ASN A 250 1.49 -11.85 -3.83
CA ASN A 250 0.52 -12.84 -4.27
C ASN A 250 1.22 -14.18 -4.42
N SER A 251 0.84 -15.17 -3.62
CA SER A 251 1.35 -16.53 -3.70
C SER A 251 0.41 -17.43 -4.52
N PHE A 252 0.98 -18.26 -5.39
CA PHE A 252 0.26 -19.26 -6.17
C PHE A 252 0.52 -20.64 -5.57
N GLY A 253 0.14 -20.78 -4.31
CA GLY A 253 0.31 -21.94 -3.45
C GLY A 253 0.35 -21.53 -1.99
N ASN A 254 0.59 -22.49 -1.10
CA ASN A 254 0.69 -22.20 0.33
C ASN A 254 2.01 -21.50 0.66
N ALA A 255 1.91 -20.28 1.16
CA ALA A 255 3.02 -19.52 1.72
C ALA A 255 2.52 -18.82 2.99
N THR A 256 3.14 -19.13 4.11
CA THR A 256 2.81 -18.51 5.40
C THR A 256 3.78 -17.38 5.68
N LEU A 257 3.28 -16.17 5.92
CA LEU A 257 4.09 -15.05 6.38
C LEU A 257 4.52 -15.30 7.83
N VAL A 258 5.83 -15.40 8.07
CA VAL A 258 6.39 -15.73 9.40
C VAL A 258 7.09 -14.55 10.08
N SER A 259 7.52 -13.56 9.30
CA SER A 259 8.02 -12.29 9.83
C SER A 259 7.75 -11.16 8.85
N PHE A 260 7.52 -9.97 9.39
CA PHE A 260 7.23 -8.77 8.60
C PHE A 260 7.71 -7.54 9.37
N THR A 261 8.62 -6.78 8.77
CA THR A 261 9.13 -5.53 9.34
C THR A 261 9.29 -4.51 8.23
N VAL A 262 8.83 -3.30 8.47
CA VAL A 262 8.99 -2.14 7.56
C VAL A 262 9.77 -1.06 8.30
N ARG A 263 10.62 -0.34 7.58
CA ARG A 263 11.37 0.80 8.10
C ARG A 263 11.24 1.99 7.16
N THR A 264 10.95 3.13 7.74
CA THR A 264 10.93 4.43 7.05
C THR A 264 11.37 5.49 8.04
N GLU A 265 12.54 6.07 7.84
CA GLU A 265 13.13 7.04 8.76
C GLU A 265 13.88 8.14 8.04
N GLU A 266 13.83 9.37 8.57
CA GLU A 266 14.68 10.45 8.10
C GLU A 266 16.13 10.21 8.58
N ILE A 267 17.09 10.43 7.68
CA ILE A 267 18.53 10.36 8.00
C ILE A 267 19.22 11.67 7.62
N GLU A 268 20.19 12.11 8.42
CA GLU A 268 20.88 13.39 8.19
C GLU A 268 21.76 13.39 6.94
N LYS A 269 22.49 12.32 6.66
CA LYS A 269 23.24 12.07 5.40
C LYS A 269 23.34 10.58 5.16
N PRO A 270 23.28 10.14 3.89
CA PRO A 270 23.67 8.78 3.57
C PRO A 270 25.19 8.68 3.83
N GLY A 271 25.58 8.15 5.00
CA GLY A 271 26.90 7.55 5.13
C GLY A 271 26.96 6.44 4.08
N LEU A 272 28.11 6.26 3.41
CA LEU A 272 28.37 5.01 2.71
C LEU A 272 28.01 3.91 3.70
N LEU A 273 26.93 3.16 3.40
CA LEU A 273 26.52 2.07 4.27
C LEU A 273 27.69 1.13 4.36
N ASP A 274 28.29 1.04 5.53
CA ASP A 274 29.22 -0.03 5.85
C ASP A 274 28.50 -1.33 5.51
N SER A 275 29.17 -2.18 4.75
CA SER A 275 28.73 -3.53 4.38
C SER A 275 28.74 -4.47 5.61
N GLN A 276 28.28 -3.97 6.75
CA GLN A 276 28.14 -4.75 7.96
C GLN A 276 26.82 -5.51 7.95
N SER A 277 26.94 -6.82 7.98
CA SER A 277 25.89 -7.79 8.24
C SER A 277 24.90 -7.31 9.31
N PRO A 278 23.60 -7.64 9.16
CA PRO A 278 22.62 -7.34 10.19
C PRO A 278 23.09 -7.93 11.52
N ALA A 279 23.01 -7.12 12.57
CA ALA A 279 23.31 -7.53 13.93
C ALA A 279 22.60 -8.83 14.27
N GLU A 280 23.35 -9.78 14.84
CA GLU A 280 22.84 -11.01 15.45
C GLU A 280 21.68 -10.68 16.38
N ILE A 281 20.46 -10.97 15.95
CA ILE A 281 19.31 -10.96 16.84
C ILE A 281 19.34 -12.29 17.60
N ASP A 282 19.48 -12.19 18.93
CA ASP A 282 19.47 -13.23 19.94
C ASP A 282 18.61 -14.45 19.56
N ARG A 283 19.24 -15.64 19.59
CA ARG A 283 18.54 -16.91 19.51
C ARG A 283 17.83 -17.16 20.84
N PRO A 284 16.51 -17.35 20.87
CA PRO A 284 15.89 -17.92 22.05
C PRO A 284 16.30 -19.37 22.19
N ALA A 285 16.65 -19.75 23.42
CA ALA A 285 17.08 -21.05 23.84
C ALA A 285 16.06 -22.16 23.53
N SER A 286 16.59 -23.30 23.11
CA SER A 286 15.89 -24.56 22.91
C SER A 286 15.09 -25.02 24.13
N GLY A 287 13.81 -25.28 23.95
CA GLY A 287 12.94 -25.94 24.92
C GLY A 287 12.02 -26.95 24.25
N CYS A 288 12.10 -28.18 24.71
CA CYS A 288 11.55 -29.44 24.24
C CYS A 288 10.09 -29.57 23.88
N ALA A 289 9.84 -30.36 22.85
CA ALA A 289 8.92 -31.52 22.70
C ALA A 289 7.46 -31.46 23.19
N GLY A 290 6.55 -31.86 22.30
CA GLY A 290 5.17 -32.27 22.62
C GLY A 290 4.29 -32.46 21.37
N ASP A 291 4.35 -33.66 20.85
CA ASP A 291 3.34 -34.60 20.32
C ASP A 291 2.01 -34.09 19.67
N GLY A 292 1.86 -34.55 18.46
CA GLY A 292 0.79 -35.24 17.76
C GLY A 292 -0.65 -34.68 17.70
N SER A 293 -1.12 -34.41 16.51
CA SER A 293 -2.26 -35.13 15.90
C SER A 293 -2.54 -34.67 14.47
N LEU A 294 -2.80 -35.64 13.61
CA LEU A 294 -3.21 -35.55 12.21
C LEU A 294 -4.62 -34.98 12.05
N GLY A 295 -4.83 -34.08 11.10
CA GLY A 295 -6.14 -33.60 10.66
C GLY A 295 -6.13 -33.26 9.19
N GLU A 296 -7.01 -33.89 8.47
CA GLU A 296 -7.16 -34.08 7.03
C GLU A 296 -7.30 -32.80 6.20
N GLY A 297 -6.96 -32.98 4.91
CA GLY A 297 -6.83 -32.00 3.86
C GLY A 297 -8.06 -31.14 3.53
N SER A 298 -7.79 -29.95 3.09
CA SER A 298 -8.70 -29.16 2.29
C SER A 298 -7.92 -28.50 1.15
N LEU A 299 -8.49 -28.59 -0.04
CA LEU A 299 -8.01 -28.09 -1.32
C LEU A 299 -7.68 -26.59 -1.26
N GLY A 300 -6.48 -26.24 -1.79
CA GLY A 300 -5.90 -24.93 -1.73
C GLY A 300 -6.75 -23.83 -2.37
N ALA A 301 -7.26 -22.95 -1.56
CA ALA A 301 -7.73 -21.65 -1.98
C ALA A 301 -6.52 -20.73 -2.17
N VAL A 302 -6.49 -20.01 -3.29
CA VAL A 302 -5.54 -18.91 -3.51
C VAL A 302 -5.81 -17.85 -2.44
N HIS A 303 -4.95 -17.76 -1.44
CA HIS A 303 -5.03 -16.69 -0.46
C HIS A 303 -4.03 -15.60 -0.84
N PRO A 304 -4.48 -14.41 -1.27
CA PRO A 304 -3.61 -13.26 -1.24
C PRO A 304 -3.23 -13.01 0.22
N VAL A 305 -1.97 -13.18 0.57
CA VAL A 305 -1.44 -12.59 1.79
C VAL A 305 -1.38 -11.09 1.50
N ALA A 306 -2.52 -10.42 1.64
CA ALA A 306 -2.51 -8.98 1.74
C ALA A 306 -1.71 -8.68 3.00
N GLY A 307 -0.56 -8.02 2.85
CA GLY A 307 0.05 -7.33 3.95
C GLY A 307 -1.04 -6.53 4.67
N ILE A 308 -0.92 -6.38 5.98
CA ILE A 308 -1.86 -5.61 6.79
C ILE A 308 -1.61 -4.12 6.46
N ALA A 309 -1.80 -3.72 5.24
CA ALA A 309 -1.76 -2.32 4.82
C ALA A 309 -3.10 -1.96 4.19
#